data_339c4624562351c221a31eacf8a6a252
#
_entry.id   339c4624562351c221a31eacf8a6a252
#
_cell.length_a   1.000
_cell.length_b   1.000
_cell.length_c   1.000
_cell.angle_alpha   90.00
_cell.angle_beta   90.00
_cell.angle_gamma   90.00
#
_symmetry.space_group_name_H-M   'P 1'
#
loop_
_entity.id
_entity.type
_entity.pdbx_description
1 polymer ?
#
loop_
_entity_poly.entity_id
_entity_poly.type
_entity_poly.pdbx_seq_one_letter_code
_entity_poly.pdbx_strand_id
1 'polypeptide(L)'
;MPDSWSTTTLKDLCESINGLWKGKKEPFIHVGIIRNANFTKDFKLDYSNIEYIDVEQQTFAKRHLMNGDLIVEKSGGSDNNPVGRTILYEGKSGVFSFSNFTMVLRIKHSNTILSKFLYYYILAIYQKGAMRLMQTQTTGLHNLILDKFLSMPIHIPSLSEQEQIVERIETIFTSLDMIMESL
;
A
#
# COMPACT_ATOMS: atom_id res chain seq x y z
N MET A 1 -14.04 18.94 9.24
CA MET A 1 -14.47 17.54 9.13
C MET A 1 -15.92 17.49 9.55
N PRO A 2 -16.77 16.68 8.89
CA PRO A 2 -18.14 16.48 9.39
C PRO A 2 -18.11 15.83 10.79
N ASP A 3 -19.01 16.26 11.68
CA ASP A 3 -19.07 15.75 13.05
C ASP A 3 -19.46 14.26 13.14
N SER A 4 -19.96 13.71 12.01
CA SER A 4 -20.35 12.29 11.89
C SER A 4 -19.18 11.34 11.61
N TRP A 5 -17.97 11.86 11.30
CA TRP A 5 -16.82 11.02 11.00
C TRP A 5 -16.08 10.60 12.29
N SER A 6 -15.82 9.31 12.44
CA SER A 6 -14.98 8.80 13.53
C SER A 6 -13.50 8.98 13.22
N THR A 7 -12.65 9.06 14.25
CA THR A 7 -11.20 9.15 14.09
C THR A 7 -10.53 7.95 14.74
N THR A 8 -9.60 7.34 14.02
CA THR A 8 -8.80 6.20 14.49
C THR A 8 -7.38 6.30 13.91
N THR A 9 -6.57 5.24 14.00
CA THR A 9 -5.22 5.19 13.44
C THR A 9 -5.05 4.03 12.46
N LEU A 10 -4.02 4.09 11.59
CA LEU A 10 -3.68 2.94 10.73
C LEU A 10 -3.36 1.69 11.54
N LYS A 11 -2.71 1.84 12.70
CA LYS A 11 -2.39 0.74 13.61
C LYS A 11 -3.63 0.02 14.13
N ASP A 12 -4.70 0.76 14.39
CA ASP A 12 -5.96 0.18 14.87
C ASP A 12 -6.72 -0.50 13.74
N LEU A 13 -6.72 0.09 12.55
CA LEU A 13 -7.43 -0.42 11.37
C LEU A 13 -6.78 -1.63 10.71
N CYS A 14 -5.44 -1.67 10.71
CA CYS A 14 -4.69 -2.61 9.89
C CYS A 14 -3.72 -3.45 10.71
N GLU A 15 -3.51 -4.68 10.25
CA GLU A 15 -2.32 -5.45 10.55
C GLU A 15 -1.20 -4.95 9.62
N SER A 16 -0.01 -4.69 10.18
CA SER A 16 1.17 -4.34 9.41
C SER A 16 2.09 -5.57 9.25
N ILE A 17 2.33 -5.98 8.00
CA ILE A 17 3.09 -7.18 7.67
C ILE A 17 4.37 -6.76 6.95
N ASN A 18 5.53 -7.11 7.50
CA ASN A 18 6.81 -6.84 6.84
C ASN A 18 7.07 -7.80 5.69
N GLY A 19 7.72 -7.29 4.63
CA GLY A 19 8.06 -8.06 3.45
C GLY A 19 9.12 -9.14 3.69
N LEU A 20 9.34 -9.94 2.65
CA LEU A 20 10.22 -11.11 2.70
C LEU A 20 11.70 -10.75 2.65
N TRP A 21 12.48 -11.61 3.33
CA TRP A 21 13.88 -11.89 3.03
C TRP A 21 13.98 -13.29 2.45
N LYS A 22 14.99 -13.52 1.58
CA LYS A 22 15.28 -14.86 1.06
C LYS A 22 15.50 -15.82 2.25
N GLY A 23 14.69 -16.86 2.31
CA GLY A 23 14.76 -17.86 3.36
C GLY A 23 15.93 -18.82 3.21
N LYS A 24 16.20 -19.61 4.26
CA LYS A 24 17.30 -20.57 4.34
C LYS A 24 16.86 -22.00 4.60
N LYS A 25 15.57 -22.24 4.91
CA LYS A 25 15.05 -23.56 5.35
C LYS A 25 14.01 -24.09 4.39
N GLU A 26 14.18 -25.33 3.96
CA GLU A 26 13.18 -26.08 3.20
C GLU A 26 11.92 -26.40 4.03
N PRO A 27 10.77 -26.64 3.41
CA PRO A 27 10.56 -26.63 1.94
C PRO A 27 10.44 -25.22 1.37
N PHE A 28 10.94 -25.05 0.13
CA PHE A 28 10.83 -23.80 -0.62
C PHE A 28 9.65 -23.81 -1.59
N ILE A 29 9.17 -22.63 -1.91
CA ILE A 29 8.21 -22.36 -2.98
C ILE A 29 8.74 -21.22 -3.86
N HIS A 30 8.63 -21.36 -5.19
CA HIS A 30 9.05 -20.37 -6.17
C HIS A 30 7.93 -19.36 -6.38
N VAL A 31 8.13 -18.08 -6.00
CA VAL A 31 7.07 -17.06 -6.00
C VAL A 31 7.56 -15.71 -6.55
N GLY A 32 6.67 -14.99 -7.20
CA GLY A 32 6.90 -13.62 -7.63
C GLY A 32 6.87 -12.64 -6.46
N ILE A 33 7.81 -11.68 -6.47
CA ILE A 33 7.98 -10.68 -5.43
C ILE A 33 7.68 -9.30 -5.98
N ILE A 34 6.68 -8.63 -5.39
CA ILE A 34 6.40 -7.21 -5.64
C ILE A 34 7.43 -6.35 -4.90
N ARG A 35 8.07 -5.45 -5.63
CA ARG A 35 9.11 -4.54 -5.15
C ARG A 35 8.74 -3.09 -5.47
N ASN A 36 9.45 -2.13 -4.87
CA ASN A 36 9.29 -0.70 -5.21
C ASN A 36 9.45 -0.43 -6.73
N ALA A 37 10.30 -1.21 -7.41
CA ALA A 37 10.50 -1.13 -8.86
C ALA A 37 9.25 -1.48 -9.67
N ASN A 38 8.28 -2.17 -9.07
CA ASN A 38 7.00 -2.50 -9.69
C ASN A 38 5.93 -1.42 -9.46
N PHE A 39 6.26 -0.34 -8.76
CA PHE A 39 5.33 0.77 -8.50
C PHE A 39 5.43 1.79 -9.64
N THR A 40 4.39 1.95 -10.41
CA THR A 40 4.33 2.95 -11.48
C THR A 40 4.16 4.37 -10.93
N LYS A 41 4.36 5.39 -11.77
CA LYS A 41 4.21 6.80 -11.39
C LYS A 41 2.74 7.19 -11.12
N ASP A 42 1.81 6.47 -11.72
CA ASP A 42 0.36 6.61 -11.55
C ASP A 42 -0.21 5.71 -10.44
N PHE A 43 0.66 5.22 -9.54
CA PHE A 43 0.30 4.44 -8.36
C PHE A 43 -0.41 3.11 -8.66
N LYS A 44 -0.01 2.46 -9.75
CA LYS A 44 -0.44 1.10 -10.13
C LYS A 44 0.72 0.11 -10.01
N LEU A 45 0.43 -1.19 -10.16
CA LEU A 45 1.45 -2.23 -10.23
C LEU A 45 1.80 -2.55 -11.69
N ASP A 46 3.11 -2.55 -11.97
CA ASP A 46 3.66 -3.09 -13.20
C ASP A 46 4.13 -4.54 -12.97
N TYR A 47 3.48 -5.47 -13.63
CA TYR A 47 3.79 -6.90 -13.56
C TYR A 47 4.79 -7.36 -14.63
N SER A 48 5.26 -6.47 -15.51
CA SER A 48 6.15 -6.84 -16.62
C SER A 48 7.54 -7.29 -16.17
N ASN A 49 7.98 -6.86 -14.97
CA ASN A 49 9.31 -7.15 -14.42
C ASN A 49 9.23 -7.70 -12.99
N ILE A 50 8.48 -8.78 -12.81
CA ILE A 50 8.41 -9.48 -11.52
C ILE A 50 9.65 -10.36 -11.35
N GLU A 51 10.34 -10.20 -10.22
CA GLU A 51 11.39 -11.13 -9.82
C GLU A 51 10.79 -12.33 -9.10
N TYR A 52 11.20 -13.53 -9.52
CA TYR A 52 10.82 -14.79 -8.90
C TYR A 52 11.97 -15.32 -8.09
N ILE A 53 11.70 -15.70 -6.84
CA ILE A 53 12.70 -16.29 -5.92
C ILE A 53 12.13 -17.46 -5.14
N ASP A 54 13.04 -18.30 -4.66
CA ASP A 54 12.67 -19.38 -3.74
C ASP A 54 12.57 -18.83 -2.32
N VAL A 55 11.41 -19.00 -1.71
CA VAL A 55 11.13 -18.58 -0.33
C VAL A 55 10.66 -19.78 0.50
N GLU A 56 10.89 -19.73 1.80
CA GLU A 56 10.37 -20.73 2.72
C GLU A 56 8.83 -20.78 2.65
N GLN A 57 8.26 -21.96 2.45
CA GLN A 57 6.81 -22.13 2.34
C GLN A 57 6.05 -21.58 3.56
N GLN A 58 6.58 -21.77 4.78
CA GLN A 58 5.97 -21.24 6.00
C GLN A 58 6.00 -19.71 6.05
N THR A 59 7.07 -19.09 5.51
CA THR A 59 7.20 -17.64 5.44
C THR A 59 6.24 -17.08 4.42
N PHE A 60 6.12 -17.72 3.25
CA PHE A 60 5.14 -17.33 2.22
C PHE A 60 3.71 -17.44 2.74
N ALA A 61 3.36 -18.50 3.44
CA ALA A 61 2.02 -18.69 4.02
C ALA A 61 1.56 -17.52 4.92
N LYS A 62 2.52 -16.82 5.56
CA LYS A 62 2.25 -15.66 6.43
C LYS A 62 2.38 -14.31 5.71
N ARG A 63 3.07 -14.27 4.56
CA ARG A 63 3.48 -13.03 3.90
C ARG A 63 3.15 -13.00 2.40
N HIS A 64 2.15 -13.74 1.97
CA HIS A 64 1.59 -13.59 0.63
C HIS A 64 0.62 -12.42 0.57
N LEU A 65 0.47 -11.84 -0.62
CA LEU A 65 -0.49 -10.78 -0.87
C LEU A 65 -1.91 -11.35 -0.94
N MET A 66 -2.84 -10.62 -0.38
CA MET A 66 -4.29 -10.85 -0.48
C MET A 66 -4.95 -9.71 -1.22
N ASN A 67 -6.02 -10.00 -1.96
CA ASN A 67 -6.84 -8.94 -2.56
C ASN A 67 -7.27 -7.93 -1.50
N GLY A 68 -7.10 -6.64 -1.79
CA GLY A 68 -7.39 -5.55 -0.85
C GLY A 68 -6.23 -5.13 0.06
N ASP A 69 -5.08 -5.80 -0.02
CA ASP A 69 -3.87 -5.36 0.70
C ASP A 69 -3.35 -4.03 0.14
N LEU A 70 -2.90 -3.15 1.03
CA LEU A 70 -2.19 -1.93 0.64
C LEU A 70 -0.68 -2.16 0.80
N ILE A 71 0.04 -2.16 -0.33
CA ILE A 71 1.49 -2.34 -0.35
C ILE A 71 2.13 -0.96 -0.20
N VAL A 72 2.89 -0.75 0.87
CA VAL A 72 3.51 0.52 1.24
C VAL A 72 5.02 0.45 1.08
N GLU A 73 5.60 1.41 0.35
CA GLU A 73 7.05 1.59 0.29
C GLU A 73 7.57 2.12 1.62
N LYS A 74 8.35 1.33 2.33
CA LYS A 74 8.92 1.74 3.62
C LYS A 74 10.39 2.15 3.57
N SER A 75 11.08 1.83 2.47
CA SER A 75 12.50 2.13 2.30
C SER A 75 12.85 2.32 0.82
N GLY A 76 13.81 3.17 0.49
CA GLY A 76 14.32 3.34 -0.87
C GLY A 76 13.87 4.62 -1.58
N GLY A 77 13.12 5.49 -0.94
CA GLY A 77 12.72 6.79 -1.50
C GLY A 77 13.88 7.77 -1.71
N SER A 78 13.57 8.94 -2.20
CA SER A 78 14.49 10.06 -2.43
C SER A 78 13.85 11.38 -1.99
N ASP A 79 14.61 12.49 -2.07
CA ASP A 79 14.07 13.82 -1.76
C ASP A 79 12.87 14.20 -2.64
N ASN A 80 12.89 13.81 -3.90
CA ASN A 80 11.79 14.06 -4.85
C ASN A 80 10.66 13.04 -4.76
N ASN A 81 10.98 11.81 -4.37
CA ASN A 81 10.02 10.70 -4.24
C ASN A 81 10.10 10.15 -2.81
N PRO A 82 9.42 10.76 -1.84
CA PRO A 82 9.46 10.30 -0.46
C PRO A 82 8.94 8.86 -0.34
N VAL A 83 9.38 8.14 0.68
CA VAL A 83 8.81 6.83 1.05
C VAL A 83 7.34 6.98 1.46
N GLY A 84 6.61 5.88 1.52
CA GLY A 84 5.19 5.88 1.85
C GLY A 84 4.29 5.84 0.62
N ARG A 85 4.85 5.70 -0.60
CA ARG A 85 4.04 5.36 -1.77
C ARG A 85 3.26 4.09 -1.45
N THR A 86 1.98 4.13 -1.74
CA THR A 86 1.06 3.04 -1.41
C THR A 86 0.32 2.61 -2.66
N ILE A 87 0.24 1.30 -2.87
CA ILE A 87 -0.48 0.69 -3.99
C ILE A 87 -1.52 -0.26 -3.43
N LEU A 88 -2.73 -0.22 -3.97
CA LEU A 88 -3.76 -1.20 -3.69
C LEU A 88 -3.51 -2.47 -4.52
N TYR A 89 -3.46 -3.62 -3.86
CA TYR A 89 -3.37 -4.90 -4.54
C TYR A 89 -4.76 -5.46 -4.85
N GLU A 90 -5.11 -5.48 -6.12
CA GLU A 90 -6.39 -6.04 -6.62
C GLU A 90 -6.19 -7.37 -7.37
N GLY A 91 -5.04 -8.01 -7.18
CA GLY A 91 -4.71 -9.29 -7.81
C GLY A 91 -5.26 -10.50 -7.06
N LYS A 92 -5.02 -11.68 -7.63
CA LYS A 92 -5.39 -12.96 -7.01
C LYS A 92 -4.59 -13.17 -5.71
N SER A 93 -5.30 -13.46 -4.62
CA SER A 93 -4.69 -13.77 -3.32
C SER A 93 -3.81 -15.01 -3.38
N GLY A 94 -2.66 -14.98 -2.68
CA GLY A 94 -1.76 -16.12 -2.55
C GLY A 94 -0.88 -16.39 -3.77
N VAL A 95 -0.75 -15.45 -4.73
CA VAL A 95 0.12 -15.60 -5.91
C VAL A 95 1.47 -14.94 -5.72
N PHE A 96 1.47 -13.74 -5.16
CA PHE A 96 2.69 -12.95 -4.96
C PHE A 96 3.00 -12.76 -3.48
N SER A 97 4.26 -12.46 -3.19
CA SER A 97 4.70 -11.85 -1.96
C SER A 97 5.30 -10.47 -2.24
N PHE A 98 5.95 -9.85 -1.28
CA PHE A 98 6.48 -8.50 -1.37
C PHE A 98 7.83 -8.38 -0.68
N SER A 99 8.66 -7.45 -1.15
CA SER A 99 10.04 -7.31 -0.72
C SER A 99 10.15 -6.69 0.69
N ASN A 100 11.30 -6.85 1.32
CA ASN A 100 11.65 -6.24 2.59
C ASN A 100 11.73 -4.71 2.57
N PHE A 101 11.78 -4.08 1.39
CA PHE A 101 11.69 -2.62 1.20
C PHE A 101 10.25 -2.11 1.24
N THR A 102 9.28 -3.04 1.26
CA THR A 102 7.86 -2.75 1.38
C THR A 102 7.27 -3.38 2.63
N MET A 103 6.09 -2.97 2.98
CA MET A 103 5.23 -3.60 3.98
C MET A 103 3.80 -3.64 3.44
N VAL A 104 2.98 -4.48 4.02
CA VAL A 104 1.55 -4.53 3.71
C VAL A 104 0.76 -4.02 4.91
N LEU A 105 -0.24 -3.19 4.62
CA LEU A 105 -1.34 -2.91 5.54
C LEU A 105 -2.53 -3.76 5.11
N ARG A 106 -2.93 -4.70 5.95
CA ARG A 106 -4.11 -5.55 5.75
C ARG A 106 -5.21 -5.13 6.71
N ILE A 107 -6.37 -4.79 6.19
CA ILE A 107 -7.51 -4.36 7.00
C ILE A 107 -7.94 -5.50 7.92
N LYS A 108 -8.09 -5.21 9.21
CA LYS A 108 -8.53 -6.17 10.23
C LYS A 108 -10.04 -6.46 10.15
N HIS A 109 -10.83 -5.43 9.86
CA HIS A 109 -12.29 -5.49 9.91
C HIS A 109 -12.89 -4.78 8.69
N SER A 110 -13.23 -5.54 7.65
CA SER A 110 -13.80 -5.02 6.39
C SER A 110 -15.17 -4.35 6.53
N ASN A 111 -15.86 -4.59 7.64
CA ASN A 111 -17.11 -3.92 7.97
C ASN A 111 -16.95 -2.50 8.56
N THR A 112 -15.73 -2.01 8.69
CA THR A 112 -15.42 -0.68 9.21
C THR A 112 -14.87 0.25 8.14
N ILE A 113 -14.02 -0.27 7.27
CA ILE A 113 -13.32 0.51 6.26
C ILE A 113 -13.12 -0.30 4.97
N LEU A 114 -13.33 0.36 3.83
CA LEU A 114 -13.05 -0.20 2.51
C LEU A 114 -11.57 -0.02 2.13
N SER A 115 -10.95 -1.04 1.54
CA SER A 115 -9.54 -0.98 1.09
C SER A 115 -9.31 0.16 0.10
N LYS A 116 -10.23 0.36 -0.86
CA LYS A 116 -10.17 1.46 -1.83
C LYS A 116 -10.26 2.83 -1.17
N PHE A 117 -11.14 2.99 -0.19
CA PHE A 117 -11.25 4.25 0.55
C PHE A 117 -9.95 4.55 1.29
N LEU A 118 -9.41 3.58 2.03
CA LEU A 118 -8.15 3.75 2.75
C LEU A 118 -6.99 4.04 1.80
N TYR A 119 -6.94 3.36 0.66
CA TYR A 119 -5.95 3.61 -0.40
C TYR A 119 -6.00 5.06 -0.88
N TYR A 120 -7.16 5.57 -1.28
CA TYR A 120 -7.30 6.95 -1.74
C TYR A 120 -7.03 7.97 -0.63
N TYR A 121 -7.37 7.65 0.61
CA TYR A 121 -7.04 8.49 1.76
C TYR A 121 -5.53 8.65 1.94
N ILE A 122 -4.77 7.53 1.92
CA ILE A 122 -3.30 7.54 2.03
C ILE A 122 -2.67 8.21 0.81
N LEU A 123 -3.19 7.96 -0.39
CA LEU A 123 -2.74 8.59 -1.63
C LEU A 123 -2.87 10.13 -1.54
N ALA A 124 -3.99 10.63 -1.06
CA ALA A 124 -4.20 12.07 -0.87
C ALA A 124 -3.21 12.68 0.12
N ILE A 125 -2.87 11.98 1.21
CA ILE A 125 -1.86 12.38 2.19
C ILE A 125 -0.47 12.41 1.54
N TYR A 126 -0.14 11.38 0.75
CA TYR A 126 1.12 11.30 0.00
C TYR A 126 1.27 12.48 -0.96
N GLN A 127 0.24 12.77 -1.76
CA GLN A 127 0.23 13.87 -2.73
C GLN A 127 0.33 15.25 -2.09
N LYS A 128 -0.18 15.42 -0.87
CA LYS A 128 0.00 16.64 -0.06
C LYS A 128 1.41 16.79 0.52
N GLY A 129 2.31 15.83 0.28
CA GLY A 129 3.69 15.85 0.73
C GLY A 129 3.91 15.54 2.22
N ALA A 130 2.87 15.11 2.94
CA ALA A 130 2.96 14.85 4.38
C ALA A 130 3.93 13.71 4.74
N MET A 131 4.19 12.78 3.80
CA MET A 131 5.14 11.67 4.01
C MET A 131 6.58 12.14 4.23
N ARG A 132 6.95 13.34 3.75
CA ARG A 132 8.27 13.95 4.01
C ARG A 132 8.54 14.15 5.51
N LEU A 133 7.50 14.40 6.31
CA LEU A 133 7.59 14.55 7.76
C LEU A 133 7.65 13.20 8.50
N MET A 134 7.40 12.11 7.78
CA MET A 134 7.34 10.74 8.31
C MET A 134 8.50 9.87 7.83
N GLN A 135 9.57 10.48 7.30
CA GLN A 135 10.75 9.74 6.84
C GLN A 135 12.03 10.18 7.55
N THR A 136 12.99 9.27 7.62
CA THR A 136 14.38 9.55 8.01
C THR A 136 15.29 9.42 6.79
N GLN A 137 16.35 10.19 6.76
CA GLN A 137 17.41 10.06 5.78
C GLN A 137 18.67 9.53 6.49
N THR A 138 19.17 8.39 6.01
CA THR A 138 20.46 7.85 6.44
C THR A 138 21.27 7.52 5.19
N THR A 139 22.42 8.18 4.99
CA THR A 139 23.38 7.88 3.90
C THR A 139 22.75 7.59 2.52
N GLY A 140 21.83 8.47 2.09
CA GLY A 140 21.18 8.38 0.77
C GLY A 140 19.93 7.48 0.68
N LEU A 141 19.59 6.73 1.73
CA LEU A 141 18.36 5.95 1.80
C LEU A 141 17.35 6.61 2.73
N HIS A 142 16.14 6.82 2.22
CA HIS A 142 15.01 7.28 3.00
C HIS A 142 14.24 6.08 3.56
N ASN A 143 13.90 6.14 4.84
CA ASN A 143 13.11 5.12 5.52
C ASN A 143 11.89 5.75 6.16
N LEU A 144 10.76 5.07 6.05
CA LEU A 144 9.51 5.47 6.71
C LEU A 144 9.63 5.30 8.23
N ILE A 145 9.29 6.33 8.99
CA ILE A 145 9.19 6.27 10.45
C ILE A 145 7.86 5.59 10.77
N LEU A 146 7.91 4.27 10.96
CA LEU A 146 6.71 3.42 11.06
C LEU A 146 5.76 3.88 12.16
N ASP A 147 6.28 4.25 13.33
CA ASP A 147 5.43 4.69 14.45
C ASP A 147 4.64 5.95 14.10
N LYS A 148 5.26 6.93 13.41
CA LYS A 148 4.55 8.13 12.94
C LYS A 148 3.50 7.78 11.90
N PHE A 149 3.86 6.94 10.92
CA PHE A 149 2.97 6.54 9.85
C PHE A 149 1.77 5.74 10.39
N LEU A 150 2.02 4.73 11.23
CA LEU A 150 0.98 3.88 11.78
C LEU A 150 0.09 4.61 12.81
N SER A 151 0.60 5.65 13.46
CA SER A 151 -0.17 6.50 14.38
C SER A 151 -0.90 7.66 13.68
N MET A 152 -0.81 7.74 12.36
CA MET A 152 -1.48 8.78 11.57
C MET A 152 -3.00 8.71 11.79
N PRO A 153 -3.67 9.84 12.10
CA PRO A 153 -5.10 9.87 12.26
C PRO A 153 -5.82 9.64 10.92
N ILE A 154 -6.77 8.72 10.93
CA ILE A 154 -7.65 8.39 9.81
C ILE A 154 -9.06 8.77 10.20
N HIS A 155 -9.70 9.60 9.39
CA HIS A 155 -11.08 10.00 9.58
C HIS A 155 -11.99 9.12 8.72
N ILE A 156 -12.90 8.43 9.36
CA ILE A 156 -13.70 7.38 8.75
C ILE A 156 -15.18 7.80 8.71
N PRO A 157 -15.75 7.98 7.50
CA PRO A 157 -17.19 8.12 7.31
C PRO A 157 -17.92 6.77 7.45
N SER A 158 -19.24 6.78 7.33
CA SER A 158 -20.02 5.55 7.21
C SER A 158 -19.59 4.75 5.96
N LEU A 159 -19.78 3.43 5.95
CA LEU A 159 -19.45 2.60 4.78
C LEU A 159 -20.13 3.09 3.50
N SER A 160 -21.41 3.46 3.59
CA SER A 160 -22.14 4.00 2.43
C SER A 160 -21.51 5.30 1.90
N GLU A 161 -21.01 6.17 2.78
CA GLU A 161 -20.31 7.39 2.38
C GLU A 161 -18.93 7.09 1.79
N GLN A 162 -18.21 6.09 2.33
CA GLN A 162 -16.97 5.59 1.75
C GLN A 162 -17.17 5.08 0.32
N GLU A 163 -18.22 4.29 0.06
CA GLU A 163 -18.60 3.80 -1.28
C GLU A 163 -18.84 4.95 -2.24
N GLN A 164 -19.64 5.96 -1.83
CA GLN A 164 -19.92 7.14 -2.66
C GLN A 164 -18.64 7.95 -2.96
N ILE A 165 -17.75 8.09 -1.98
CA ILE A 165 -16.47 8.79 -2.18
C ILE A 165 -15.61 8.04 -3.19
N VAL A 166 -15.46 6.72 -3.04
CA VAL A 166 -14.70 5.87 -3.95
C VAL A 166 -15.26 5.94 -5.37
N GLU A 167 -16.57 5.77 -5.53
CA GLU A 167 -17.23 5.83 -6.84
C GLU A 167 -16.99 7.17 -7.54
N ARG A 168 -17.10 8.29 -6.82
CA ARG A 168 -16.84 9.61 -7.38
C ARG A 168 -15.41 9.79 -7.82
N ILE A 169 -14.42 9.32 -7.02
CA ILE A 169 -13.01 9.39 -7.37
C ILE A 169 -12.74 8.55 -8.62
N GLU A 170 -13.25 7.32 -8.70
CA GLU A 170 -13.06 6.45 -9.87
C GLU A 170 -13.72 7.01 -11.12
N THR A 171 -14.90 7.63 -11.00
CA THR A 171 -15.57 8.32 -12.12
C THR A 171 -14.72 9.48 -12.64
N ILE A 172 -14.11 10.27 -11.75
CA ILE A 172 -13.24 11.39 -12.15
C ILE A 172 -11.99 10.85 -12.87
N PHE A 173 -11.32 9.82 -12.34
CA PHE A 173 -10.16 9.24 -12.99
C PHE A 173 -10.50 8.66 -14.36
N THR A 174 -11.60 7.93 -14.50
CA THR A 174 -12.07 7.42 -15.79
C THR A 174 -12.32 8.55 -16.80
N SER A 175 -12.92 9.64 -16.35
CA SER A 175 -13.16 10.81 -17.22
C SER A 175 -11.85 11.49 -17.65
N LEU A 176 -10.88 11.59 -16.75
CA LEU A 176 -9.55 12.14 -17.07
C LEU A 176 -8.79 11.24 -18.06
N ASP A 177 -8.83 9.93 -17.87
CA ASP A 177 -8.20 8.96 -18.79
C ASP A 177 -8.79 9.08 -20.20
N MET A 178 -10.13 9.16 -20.33
CA MET A 178 -10.80 9.39 -21.63
C MET A 178 -10.37 10.71 -22.30
N ILE A 179 -10.20 11.77 -21.54
CA ILE A 179 -9.73 13.06 -22.06
C ILE A 179 -8.28 12.91 -22.56
N MET A 180 -7.42 12.26 -21.77
CA MET A 180 -6.00 12.06 -22.13
C MET A 180 -5.84 11.19 -23.39
N GLU A 181 -6.69 10.20 -23.58
CA GLU A 181 -6.70 9.35 -24.79
C GLU A 181 -7.20 10.09 -26.05
N SER A 182 -7.94 11.18 -25.86
CA SER A 182 -8.49 11.99 -26.96
C SER A 182 -7.56 13.10 -27.45
N LEU A 183 -6.45 13.37 -26.76
CA LEU A 183 -5.42 14.38 -27.08
C LEU A 183 -4.28 13.79 -27.88
#